data_f0a944359392a1382d34fc9a7f202939
#
_entry.id   f0a944359392a1382d34fc9a7f202939
#
_cell.length_a   1.000
_cell.length_b   1.000
_cell.length_c   1.000
_cell.angle_alpha   90.00
_cell.angle_beta   90.00
_cell.angle_gamma   90.00
#
_symmetry.space_group_name_H-M   'P 1'
#
loop_
_entity.id
_entity.type
_entity.pdbx_description
1 polymer ?
#
loop_
_entity_poly.entity_id
_entity_poly.type
_entity_poly.pdbx_seq_one_letter_code
_entity_poly.pdbx_strand_id
1 'polypeptide(L)'
;DWLFLLTAVDRMYSADPKTVPHAQPIKLVSSDEFNQLQVEAGSSGSQWGTGGMATKLAAARIATSTGVRTVITQGKEPQNILEILQGKDLGTQFEPQPQTDNARKRWISYGLIPMGKLYLDSGAVKAITSKGKSLLPAGIVAVEGEFSATDAVLLCNQEGIELGRGLVNYNNSEIEQIKGH
;
A
#
# COMPACT_ATOMS: atom_id res chain seq x y z
N ASP A 1 15.12 7.56 7.38
CA ASP A 1 14.20 7.16 8.46
C ASP A 1 14.05 5.63 8.48
N TRP A 2 13.72 5.07 9.67
CA TRP A 2 13.54 3.66 9.91
C TRP A 2 12.21 3.38 10.60
N LEU A 3 11.54 2.30 10.20
CA LEU A 3 10.39 1.72 10.90
C LEU A 3 10.74 0.30 11.33
N PHE A 4 10.61 0.01 12.62
CA PHE A 4 10.78 -1.33 13.17
C PHE A 4 9.43 -1.94 13.54
N LEU A 5 9.09 -3.06 12.90
CA LEU A 5 7.89 -3.84 13.17
C LEU A 5 8.28 -5.05 14.04
N LEU A 6 8.01 -4.93 15.32
CA LEU A 6 8.34 -5.97 16.29
C LEU A 6 7.28 -7.08 16.27
N THR A 7 7.74 -8.33 16.21
CA THR A 7 6.89 -9.51 16.04
C THR A 7 7.35 -10.69 16.90
N ALA A 8 6.53 -11.75 16.91
CA ALA A 8 6.87 -13.00 17.60
C ALA A 8 7.91 -13.85 16.85
N VAL A 9 8.11 -13.60 15.55
CA VAL A 9 9.11 -14.28 14.73
C VAL A 9 10.34 -13.40 14.53
N ASP A 10 11.49 -14.02 14.31
CA ASP A 10 12.76 -13.33 14.13
C ASP A 10 12.85 -12.60 12.79
N ARG A 11 12.25 -13.14 11.71
CA ARG A 11 12.25 -12.59 10.35
C ARG A 11 11.15 -13.20 9.48
N MET A 12 11.03 -12.74 8.25
CA MET A 12 10.22 -13.41 7.24
C MET A 12 10.94 -14.63 6.65
N TYR A 13 10.12 -15.58 6.20
CA TYR A 13 10.55 -16.80 5.50
C TYR A 13 9.79 -16.94 4.17
N SER A 14 10.32 -17.73 3.26
CA SER A 14 9.66 -18.04 1.97
C SER A 14 8.33 -18.79 2.11
N ALA A 15 8.12 -19.46 3.25
CA ALA A 15 6.87 -20.12 3.67
C ALA A 15 6.83 -20.17 5.20
N ASP A 16 5.72 -20.64 5.79
CA ASP A 16 5.65 -20.83 7.25
C ASP A 16 6.63 -21.95 7.68
N PRO A 17 7.71 -21.64 8.44
CA PRO A 17 8.71 -22.63 8.86
C PRO A 17 8.14 -23.72 9.78
N LYS A 18 6.96 -23.51 10.36
CA LYS A 18 6.27 -24.55 11.17
C LYS A 18 5.65 -25.64 10.30
N THR A 19 5.26 -25.31 9.08
CA THR A 19 4.61 -26.22 8.15
C THR A 19 5.53 -26.71 7.04
N VAL A 20 6.53 -25.87 6.67
CA VAL A 20 7.50 -26.15 5.61
C VAL A 20 8.91 -26.19 6.16
N PRO A 21 9.50 -27.36 6.44
CA PRO A 21 10.82 -27.49 7.10
C PRO A 21 11.99 -26.85 6.34
N HIS A 22 11.84 -26.63 5.03
CA HIS A 22 12.89 -26.02 4.17
C HIS A 22 12.60 -24.56 3.82
N ALA A 23 11.72 -23.89 4.57
CA ALA A 23 11.45 -22.46 4.38
C ALA A 23 12.74 -21.65 4.55
N GLN A 24 13.09 -20.85 3.55
CA GLN A 24 14.30 -20.06 3.53
C GLN A 24 14.07 -18.71 4.23
N PRO A 25 14.99 -18.25 5.08
CA PRO A 25 14.91 -16.94 5.69
C PRO A 25 15.15 -15.84 4.65
N ILE A 26 14.30 -14.84 4.67
CA ILE A 26 14.40 -13.66 3.79
C ILE A 26 15.09 -12.55 4.59
N LYS A 27 16.26 -12.12 4.13
CA LYS A 27 17.07 -11.10 4.80
C LYS A 27 16.77 -9.70 4.31
N LEU A 28 16.64 -9.56 3.00
CA LEU A 28 16.42 -8.29 2.31
C LEU A 28 15.33 -8.48 1.27
N VAL A 29 14.46 -7.50 1.15
CA VAL A 29 13.45 -7.37 0.10
C VAL A 29 13.73 -6.05 -0.60
N SER A 30 14.16 -6.10 -1.85
CA SER A 30 14.35 -4.91 -2.66
C SER A 30 13.01 -4.26 -3.02
N SER A 31 13.04 -3.00 -3.44
CA SER A 31 11.83 -2.27 -3.84
C SER A 31 11.10 -2.96 -5.01
N ASP A 32 11.84 -3.53 -5.95
CA ASP A 32 11.28 -4.22 -7.11
C ASP A 32 10.66 -5.57 -6.75
N GLU A 33 11.34 -6.37 -5.93
CA GLU A 33 10.79 -7.63 -5.39
C GLU A 33 9.53 -7.38 -4.56
N PHE A 34 9.51 -6.31 -3.77
CA PHE A 34 8.35 -5.99 -2.95
C PHE A 34 7.13 -5.59 -3.79
N ASN A 35 7.34 -4.93 -4.92
CA ASN A 35 6.29 -4.62 -5.89
C ASN A 35 5.77 -5.89 -6.59
N GLN A 36 6.63 -6.85 -6.92
CA GLN A 36 6.25 -8.13 -7.56
C GLN A 36 5.47 -9.03 -6.61
N LEU A 37 5.84 -9.10 -5.33
CA LEU A 37 5.08 -9.83 -4.30
C LEU A 37 3.61 -9.38 -4.20
N GLN A 38 3.26 -8.20 -4.71
CA GLN A 38 1.88 -7.71 -4.79
C GLN A 38 1.05 -8.38 -5.86
N VAL A 39 1.62 -8.59 -7.02
CA VAL A 39 0.91 -9.15 -8.16
C VAL A 39 0.48 -10.58 -7.85
N GLU A 40 1.33 -11.32 -7.14
CA GLU A 40 1.04 -12.70 -6.75
C GLU A 40 0.06 -12.80 -5.56
N ALA A 41 0.14 -11.89 -4.59
CA ALA A 41 -0.78 -11.86 -3.43
C ALA A 41 -2.20 -11.38 -3.79
N GLY A 42 -2.38 -10.65 -4.89
CA GLY A 42 -3.68 -10.20 -5.39
C GLY A 42 -4.45 -11.27 -6.15
N SER A 43 -3.81 -12.36 -6.58
CA SER A 43 -4.41 -13.42 -7.41
C SER A 43 -4.72 -14.72 -6.66
N SER A 44 -4.23 -14.91 -5.45
CA SER A 44 -4.54 -16.08 -4.62
C SER A 44 -4.45 -15.71 -3.14
N GLY A 45 -5.46 -16.07 -2.37
CA GLY A 45 -5.53 -15.81 -0.93
C GLY A 45 -4.20 -16.13 -0.24
N SER A 46 -3.64 -15.14 0.42
CA SER A 46 -2.26 -15.13 0.92
C SER A 46 -1.90 -16.42 1.68
N GLN A 47 -0.96 -17.19 1.18
CA GLN A 47 -0.31 -18.29 1.89
C GLN A 47 0.48 -17.83 3.14
N TRP A 48 0.52 -16.53 3.42
CA TRP A 48 1.32 -15.89 4.47
C TRP A 48 0.60 -15.78 5.81
N GLY A 49 -0.33 -16.68 6.12
CA GLY A 49 -0.88 -16.86 7.45
C GLY A 49 -1.86 -15.77 7.91
N THR A 50 -2.65 -16.14 8.89
CA THR A 50 -3.70 -15.33 9.52
C THR A 50 -3.21 -13.97 10.01
N GLY A 51 -3.73 -12.90 9.45
CA GLY A 51 -3.73 -11.51 9.95
C GLY A 51 -2.40 -10.84 10.28
N GLY A 52 -1.50 -11.50 11.00
CA GLY A 52 -0.30 -10.89 11.59
C GLY A 52 0.80 -10.49 10.60
N MET A 53 1.18 -11.34 9.65
CA MET A 53 2.25 -11.02 8.67
C MET A 53 1.72 -10.14 7.55
N ALA A 54 0.50 -10.38 7.07
CA ALA A 54 -0.13 -9.57 6.02
C ALA A 54 -0.26 -8.10 6.43
N THR A 55 -0.67 -7.84 7.68
CA THR A 55 -0.76 -6.46 8.21
C THR A 55 0.60 -5.79 8.33
N LYS A 56 1.66 -6.53 8.68
CA LYS A 56 3.03 -6.01 8.73
C LYS A 56 3.58 -5.69 7.34
N LEU A 57 3.29 -6.54 6.37
CA LEU A 57 3.65 -6.29 4.97
C LEU A 57 2.91 -5.05 4.41
N ALA A 58 1.63 -4.86 4.77
CA ALA A 58 0.90 -3.66 4.41
C ALA A 58 1.53 -2.40 5.04
N ALA A 59 1.90 -2.45 6.32
CA ALA A 59 2.59 -1.35 7.00
C ALA A 59 3.98 -1.09 6.39
N ALA A 60 4.76 -2.14 6.12
CA ALA A 60 6.06 -2.04 5.47
C ALA A 60 5.94 -1.36 4.09
N ARG A 61 4.89 -1.69 3.34
CA ARG A 61 4.62 -1.08 2.04
C ARG A 61 4.36 0.41 2.14
N ILE A 62 3.49 0.83 3.04
CA ILE A 62 3.20 2.25 3.28
C ILE A 62 4.51 2.98 3.61
N ALA A 63 5.29 2.46 4.54
CA ALA A 63 6.53 3.08 4.98
C ALA A 63 7.58 3.14 3.86
N THR A 64 7.84 2.03 3.16
CA THR A 64 8.84 1.99 2.09
C THR A 64 8.45 2.88 0.91
N SER A 65 7.15 2.98 0.57
CA SER A 65 6.66 3.88 -0.47
C SER A 65 6.89 5.37 -0.13
N THR A 66 7.01 5.71 1.14
CA THR A 66 7.32 7.07 1.60
C THR A 66 8.82 7.30 1.83
N GLY A 67 9.67 6.36 1.45
CA GLY A 67 11.11 6.47 1.58
C GLY A 67 11.67 6.04 2.94
N VAL A 68 10.88 5.35 3.77
CA VAL A 68 11.26 4.83 5.08
C VAL A 68 11.72 3.38 4.95
N ARG A 69 12.95 3.08 5.36
CA ARG A 69 13.44 1.70 5.47
C ARG A 69 12.67 0.98 6.57
N THR A 70 12.16 -0.21 6.29
CA THR A 70 11.36 -0.96 7.26
C THR A 70 12.05 -2.26 7.61
N VAL A 71 11.96 -2.67 8.88
CA VAL A 71 12.51 -3.95 9.36
C VAL A 71 11.46 -4.71 10.16
N ILE A 72 11.27 -5.99 9.82
CA ILE A 72 10.51 -6.94 10.64
C ILE A 72 11.52 -7.73 11.45
N THR A 73 11.43 -7.69 12.79
CA THR A 73 12.35 -8.39 13.71
C THR A 73 11.64 -8.83 14.98
N GLN A 74 12.33 -9.66 15.77
CA GLN A 74 11.79 -10.21 17.00
C GLN A 74 11.63 -9.14 18.08
N GLY A 75 10.43 -9.05 18.67
CA GLY A 75 10.13 -8.09 19.73
C GLY A 75 10.58 -8.48 21.13
N LYS A 76 10.95 -9.77 21.34
CA LYS A 76 11.47 -10.24 22.63
C LYS A 76 12.87 -9.71 22.95
N GLU A 77 13.60 -9.31 21.94
CA GLU A 77 14.98 -8.82 22.03
C GLU A 77 15.09 -7.40 21.45
N PRO A 78 14.67 -6.37 22.22
CA PRO A 78 14.64 -4.99 21.71
C PRO A 78 16.01 -4.45 21.32
N GLN A 79 17.10 -4.99 21.89
CA GLN A 79 18.49 -4.68 21.54
C GLN A 79 18.80 -4.94 20.06
N ASN A 80 18.05 -5.81 19.39
CA ASN A 80 18.16 -6.07 17.96
C ASN A 80 18.04 -4.78 17.13
N ILE A 81 17.27 -3.79 17.61
CA ILE A 81 17.14 -2.49 16.94
C ILE A 81 18.50 -1.80 16.83
N LEU A 82 19.26 -1.73 17.94
CA LEU A 82 20.58 -1.11 17.96
C LEU A 82 21.58 -1.89 17.10
N GLU A 83 21.51 -3.20 17.14
CA GLU A 83 22.39 -4.07 16.36
C GLU A 83 22.12 -3.95 14.86
N ILE A 84 20.85 -3.85 14.45
CA ILE A 84 20.46 -3.61 13.05
C ILE A 84 20.96 -2.25 12.57
N LEU A 85 20.83 -1.21 13.40
CA LEU A 85 21.35 0.14 13.09
C LEU A 85 22.89 0.17 12.98
N GLN A 86 23.58 -0.76 13.64
CA GLN A 86 25.03 -0.97 13.52
C GLN A 86 25.42 -1.85 12.34
N GLY A 87 24.46 -2.31 11.53
CA GLY A 87 24.70 -3.08 10.31
C GLY A 87 24.67 -4.60 10.51
N LYS A 88 24.21 -5.12 11.66
CA LYS A 88 24.02 -6.58 11.81
C LYS A 88 22.84 -7.08 10.97
N ASP A 89 23.01 -8.27 10.40
CA ASP A 89 22.01 -8.96 9.57
C ASP A 89 20.97 -9.68 10.46
N LEU A 90 20.07 -8.89 11.05
CA LEU A 90 18.97 -9.38 11.87
C LEU A 90 17.64 -8.94 11.28
N GLY A 91 16.62 -9.81 11.38
CA GLY A 91 15.30 -9.53 10.84
C GLY A 91 15.23 -9.62 9.30
N THR A 92 14.15 -9.13 8.75
CA THR A 92 13.97 -8.89 7.29
C THR A 92 13.91 -7.40 7.06
N GLN A 93 14.79 -6.89 6.21
CA GLN A 93 14.86 -5.49 5.82
C GLN A 93 14.12 -5.28 4.50
N PHE A 94 13.35 -4.22 4.41
CA PHE A 94 12.67 -3.75 3.20
C PHE A 94 13.30 -2.44 2.76
N GLU A 95 13.80 -2.41 1.54
CA GLU A 95 14.41 -1.20 0.99
C GLU A 95 13.36 -0.13 0.71
N PRO A 96 13.66 1.15 1.04
CA PRO A 96 12.80 2.25 0.65
C PRO A 96 12.74 2.35 -0.87
N GLN A 97 11.57 2.67 -1.40
CA GLN A 97 11.45 2.98 -2.82
C GLN A 97 12.23 4.26 -3.14
N PRO A 98 12.88 4.34 -4.33
CA PRO A 98 13.55 5.55 -4.77
C PRO A 98 12.61 6.75 -4.66
N GLN A 99 13.10 7.83 -4.06
CA GLN A 99 12.30 9.04 -3.92
C GLN A 99 12.14 9.71 -5.29
N THR A 100 11.05 9.41 -5.98
CA THR A 100 10.57 10.21 -7.11
C THR A 100 9.64 11.30 -6.57
N ASP A 101 9.73 12.48 -7.15
CA ASP A 101 9.28 13.80 -6.72
C ASP A 101 7.84 14.01 -6.26
N ASN A 102 7.21 13.19 -5.41
CA ASN A 102 5.98 13.66 -4.79
C ASN A 102 5.56 12.85 -3.55
N ALA A 103 6.11 13.19 -2.39
CA ALA A 103 5.75 12.60 -1.09
C ALA A 103 4.22 12.66 -0.83
N ARG A 104 3.55 13.75 -1.25
CA ARG A 104 2.09 13.89 -1.13
C ARG A 104 1.33 12.88 -1.99
N LYS A 105 1.76 12.65 -3.24
CA LYS A 105 1.11 11.66 -4.12
C LYS A 105 1.26 10.25 -3.56
N ARG A 106 2.43 9.91 -3.04
CA ARG A 106 2.68 8.61 -2.41
C ARG A 106 1.85 8.42 -1.14
N TRP A 107 1.78 9.46 -0.30
CA TRP A 107 0.94 9.43 0.90
C TRP A 107 -0.53 9.19 0.55
N ILE A 108 -1.08 9.84 -0.48
CA ILE A 108 -2.44 9.62 -0.96
C ILE A 108 -2.60 8.19 -1.48
N SER A 109 -1.63 7.69 -2.27
CA SER A 109 -1.73 6.37 -2.92
C SER A 109 -1.62 5.20 -1.95
N TYR A 110 -0.84 5.32 -0.89
CA TYR A 110 -0.50 4.19 -0.02
C TYR A 110 -0.78 4.41 1.46
N GLY A 111 -0.79 5.64 1.92
CA GLY A 111 -0.93 6.02 3.33
C GLY A 111 -2.37 6.18 3.82
N LEU A 112 -3.32 6.32 2.92
CA LEU A 112 -4.73 6.56 3.27
C LEU A 112 -5.58 5.32 2.98
N ILE A 113 -6.52 5.03 3.89
CA ILE A 113 -7.54 4.00 3.68
C ILE A 113 -8.68 4.65 2.89
N PRO A 114 -9.02 4.14 1.70
CA PRO A 114 -10.14 4.68 0.93
C PRO A 114 -11.48 4.43 1.64
N MET A 115 -12.29 5.46 1.76
CA MET A 115 -13.61 5.40 2.38
C MET A 115 -14.73 5.12 1.36
N GLY A 116 -14.43 5.21 0.06
CA GLY A 116 -15.38 4.94 -1.02
C GLY A 116 -14.71 4.79 -2.37
N LYS A 117 -15.53 4.72 -3.42
CA LYS A 117 -15.09 4.58 -4.82
C LYS A 117 -15.81 5.56 -5.72
N LEU A 118 -15.09 6.08 -6.69
CA LEU A 118 -15.64 6.85 -7.81
C LEU A 118 -15.39 6.07 -9.10
N TYR A 119 -16.45 5.79 -9.83
CA TYR A 119 -16.38 5.16 -11.15
C TYR A 119 -16.33 6.23 -12.23
N LEU A 120 -15.41 6.09 -13.16
CA LEU A 120 -15.06 7.11 -14.14
C LEU A 120 -15.41 6.66 -15.55
N ASP A 121 -15.84 7.60 -16.38
CA ASP A 121 -15.97 7.36 -17.81
C ASP A 121 -14.59 7.24 -18.50
N SER A 122 -14.60 6.78 -19.75
CA SER A 122 -13.37 6.57 -20.52
C SER A 122 -12.59 7.87 -20.80
N GLY A 123 -13.29 9.00 -20.88
CA GLY A 123 -12.70 10.34 -21.09
C GLY A 123 -11.95 10.80 -19.84
N ALA A 124 -12.56 10.66 -18.66
CA ALA A 124 -11.95 10.98 -17.38
C ALA A 124 -10.76 10.05 -17.07
N VAL A 125 -10.91 8.75 -17.34
CA VAL A 125 -9.80 7.78 -17.22
C VAL A 125 -8.60 8.26 -18.02
N LYS A 126 -8.78 8.56 -19.32
CA LYS A 126 -7.71 9.04 -20.19
C LYS A 126 -7.12 10.39 -19.72
N ALA A 127 -7.96 11.30 -19.23
CA ALA A 127 -7.52 12.62 -18.76
C ALA A 127 -6.60 12.49 -17.52
N ILE A 128 -6.94 11.61 -16.58
CA ILE A 128 -6.17 11.41 -15.36
C ILE A 128 -4.89 10.61 -15.62
N THR A 129 -5.00 9.46 -16.28
CA THR A 129 -3.87 8.53 -16.44
C THR A 129 -2.82 9.00 -17.44
N SER A 130 -3.25 9.61 -18.55
CA SER A 130 -2.33 9.99 -19.65
C SER A 130 -1.94 11.45 -19.65
N LYS A 131 -2.79 12.36 -19.10
CA LYS A 131 -2.59 13.80 -19.17
C LYS A 131 -2.35 14.46 -17.80
N GLY A 132 -2.43 13.71 -16.70
CA GLY A 132 -2.27 14.23 -15.34
C GLY A 132 -3.24 15.37 -14.97
N LYS A 133 -4.44 15.36 -15.55
CA LYS A 133 -5.48 16.37 -15.30
C LYS A 133 -6.24 16.06 -14.01
N SER A 134 -6.91 17.07 -13.46
CA SER A 134 -7.84 16.90 -12.34
C SER A 134 -9.12 16.21 -12.80
N LEU A 135 -9.70 15.41 -11.90
CA LEU A 135 -11.03 14.83 -12.13
C LEU A 135 -12.10 15.92 -11.99
N LEU A 136 -12.95 16.02 -12.99
CA LEU A 136 -14.13 16.88 -12.97
C LEU A 136 -15.39 16.05 -12.71
N PRO A 137 -16.44 16.61 -12.11
CA PRO A 137 -17.70 15.91 -11.86
C PRO A 137 -18.32 15.28 -13.11
N ALA A 138 -18.18 15.94 -14.26
CA ALA A 138 -18.64 15.44 -15.56
C ALA A 138 -18.11 14.06 -15.94
N GLY A 139 -16.92 13.67 -15.44
CA GLY A 139 -16.31 12.37 -15.71
C GLY A 139 -16.66 11.28 -14.70
N ILE A 140 -17.49 11.58 -13.67
CA ILE A 140 -17.92 10.62 -12.66
C ILE A 140 -19.27 10.02 -13.08
N VAL A 141 -19.32 8.70 -13.19
CA VAL A 141 -20.55 7.97 -13.58
C VAL A 141 -21.26 7.33 -12.40
N ALA A 142 -20.53 6.93 -11.36
CA ALA A 142 -21.12 6.35 -10.15
C ALA A 142 -20.27 6.63 -8.91
N VAL A 143 -20.91 6.59 -7.73
CA VAL A 143 -20.29 6.79 -6.41
C VAL A 143 -20.66 5.61 -5.54
N GLU A 144 -19.71 5.11 -4.74
CA GLU A 144 -19.91 4.00 -3.79
C GLU A 144 -19.24 4.35 -2.45
N GLY A 145 -19.89 4.04 -1.33
CA GLY A 145 -19.38 4.25 0.01
C GLY A 145 -19.81 5.57 0.65
N GLU A 146 -19.45 5.73 1.92
CA GLU A 146 -19.73 6.96 2.70
C GLU A 146 -18.40 7.64 3.02
N PHE A 147 -18.26 8.87 2.57
CA PHE A 147 -17.05 9.66 2.78
C PHE A 147 -17.38 11.15 2.86
N SER A 148 -16.51 11.87 3.53
CA SER A 148 -16.56 13.32 3.69
C SER A 148 -15.55 14.03 2.81
N ALA A 149 -15.64 15.35 2.70
CA ALA A 149 -14.60 16.15 2.08
C ALA A 149 -13.24 15.90 2.75
N THR A 150 -12.18 15.81 1.95
CA THR A 150 -10.82 15.45 2.33
C THR A 150 -10.52 13.96 2.57
N ASP A 151 -11.53 13.09 2.54
CA ASP A 151 -11.31 11.64 2.60
C ASP A 151 -10.67 11.13 1.30
N ALA A 152 -10.00 9.98 1.42
CA ALA A 152 -9.45 9.28 0.26
C ALA A 152 -10.52 8.36 -0.34
N VAL A 153 -10.56 8.30 -1.68
CA VAL A 153 -11.41 7.39 -2.44
C VAL A 153 -10.60 6.66 -3.50
N LEU A 154 -11.05 5.46 -3.88
CA LEU A 154 -10.56 4.75 -5.04
C LEU A 154 -11.14 5.37 -6.31
N LEU A 155 -10.31 5.52 -7.33
CA LEU A 155 -10.72 5.87 -8.67
C LEU A 155 -10.72 4.59 -9.51
N CYS A 156 -11.88 4.20 -10.02
CA CYS A 156 -12.06 2.98 -10.79
C CYS A 156 -12.59 3.30 -12.20
N ASN A 157 -12.28 2.45 -13.16
CA ASN A 157 -12.97 2.48 -14.44
C ASN A 157 -14.39 1.86 -14.30
N GLN A 158 -15.17 1.82 -15.38
CA GLN A 158 -16.52 1.27 -15.35
C GLN A 158 -16.57 -0.23 -15.09
N GLU A 159 -15.48 -0.95 -15.35
CA GLU A 159 -15.32 -2.38 -15.07
C GLU A 159 -14.90 -2.65 -13.62
N GLY A 160 -14.70 -1.61 -12.80
CA GLY A 160 -14.28 -1.72 -11.40
C GLY A 160 -12.77 -1.90 -11.19
N ILE A 161 -11.96 -1.74 -12.24
CA ILE A 161 -10.49 -1.82 -12.13
C ILE A 161 -9.98 -0.55 -11.45
N GLU A 162 -9.20 -0.70 -10.38
CA GLU A 162 -8.56 0.41 -9.66
C GLU A 162 -7.51 1.08 -10.56
N LEU A 163 -7.66 2.39 -10.75
CA LEU A 163 -6.74 3.25 -11.50
C LEU A 163 -5.80 4.03 -10.59
N GLY A 164 -6.24 4.29 -9.36
CA GLY A 164 -5.51 5.07 -8.38
C GLY A 164 -6.37 5.54 -7.23
N ARG A 165 -5.82 6.46 -6.44
CA ARG A 165 -6.50 7.06 -5.28
C ARG A 165 -6.43 8.58 -5.34
N GLY A 166 -7.44 9.22 -4.79
CA GLY A 166 -7.51 10.68 -4.71
C GLY A 166 -8.17 11.16 -3.44
N LEU A 167 -7.89 12.40 -3.04
CA LEU A 167 -8.65 13.10 -2.03
C LEU A 167 -9.82 13.82 -2.70
N VAL A 168 -11.00 13.72 -2.10
CA VAL A 168 -12.20 14.40 -2.59
C VAL A 168 -12.39 15.74 -1.89
N ASN A 169 -12.96 16.71 -2.59
CA ASN A 169 -13.31 18.03 -2.03
C ASN A 169 -14.78 18.11 -1.58
N TYR A 170 -15.57 17.09 -1.89
CA TYR A 170 -16.99 17.01 -1.63
C TYR A 170 -17.32 15.68 -0.96
N ASN A 171 -18.40 15.63 -0.20
CA ASN A 171 -18.91 14.39 0.37
C ASN A 171 -19.63 13.55 -0.71
N ASN A 172 -19.94 12.30 -0.39
CA ASN A 172 -20.59 11.36 -1.31
C ASN A 172 -21.94 11.89 -1.84
N SER A 173 -22.75 12.53 -1.01
CA SER A 173 -24.05 13.07 -1.41
C SER A 173 -23.93 14.27 -2.37
N GLU A 174 -22.95 15.14 -2.14
CA GLU A 174 -22.65 16.26 -3.05
C GLU A 174 -22.14 15.78 -4.39
N ILE A 175 -21.21 14.79 -4.40
CA ILE A 175 -20.71 14.22 -5.66
C ILE A 175 -21.84 13.54 -6.43
N GLU A 176 -22.74 12.83 -5.73
CA GLU A 176 -23.91 12.21 -6.38
C GLU A 176 -24.81 13.21 -7.09
N GLN A 177 -24.94 14.44 -6.54
CA GLN A 177 -25.72 15.52 -7.16
C GLN A 177 -25.05 16.16 -8.36
N ILE A 178 -23.71 16.28 -8.35
CA ILE A 178 -22.98 17.00 -9.40
C ILE A 178 -22.35 16.09 -10.47
N LYS A 179 -22.35 14.77 -10.27
CA LYS A 179 -21.79 13.82 -11.24
C LYS A 179 -22.45 13.96 -12.61
N GLY A 180 -21.66 13.83 -13.67
CA GLY A 180 -22.13 13.94 -15.04
C GLY A 180 -22.41 15.36 -15.53
N HIS A 181 -22.12 16.40 -14.72
CA HIS A 181 -22.37 17.81 -15.05
C HIS A 181 -21.10 18.65 -15.13
#